data_b83d94383d45c0e37b637e50648acd2d
#
_entry.id   b83d94383d45c0e37b637e50648acd2d
#
_cell.length_a   1.000
_cell.length_b   1.000
_cell.length_c   1.000
_cell.angle_alpha   90.00
_cell.angle_beta   90.00
_cell.angle_gamma   90.00
#
_symmetry.space_group_name_H-M   'P 1'
#
loop_
_entity.id
_entity.type
_entity.pdbx_description
1 polymer ?
#
loop_
_entity_poly.entity_id
_entity_poly.type
_entity_poly.pdbx_seq_one_letter_code
_entity_poly.pdbx_strand_id
1 'polypeptide(L)'
;MFSKRMLATKTTITLAILTAFHLPQAMARPLASEAGWGLTLNINGGFSQSTSQMKTDDDNEVTSDLNNSGQQVNSAIVFPLARLSYTFDDLKTQLFAGNSLENVSQGQFQLELGGTHQFADNSKLTLAWFPKLPSFSKTWQDPYRVNQVRNKTDQDSQGVRMAWENIGGSLFSFKYGFAKNQLDEETSGTALALTNEQRRLLDRNANYHRVTLDMLIPLGSGLFFEPALTYTLGDATGQAMRYDEYGTRLSLVKTMDKHRITGNAFYSQAKYDASNPVFNRNRQDNKWGLFAFYSYKAPFGWQDASFTLFGAWANTDSNIQFYESEMLSVAAGMAYTF
;
A
#
# COMPACT_ATOMS: atom_id res chain seq x y z
N MET A 1 57.71 10.41 22.89
CA MET A 1 57.18 11.42 21.95
C MET A 1 57.00 10.71 20.58
N PHE A 2 55.89 10.00 20.39
CA PHE A 2 55.56 9.33 19.12
C PHE A 2 54.16 9.71 18.72
N SER A 3 54.10 10.51 17.65
CA SER A 3 52.86 10.93 17.00
C SER A 3 52.25 9.77 16.20
N LYS A 4 51.06 9.29 16.55
CA LYS A 4 50.28 8.39 15.71
C LYS A 4 49.44 9.23 14.73
N ARG A 5 49.85 9.25 13.45
CA ARG A 5 49.00 9.70 12.34
C ARG A 5 47.91 8.65 12.07
N MET A 6 46.68 9.03 12.27
CA MET A 6 45.54 8.26 11.84
C MET A 6 45.34 8.45 10.32
N LEU A 7 45.55 7.37 9.55
CA LEU A 7 45.20 7.33 8.13
C LEU A 7 43.70 7.18 7.99
N ALA A 8 43.05 8.20 7.48
CA ALA A 8 41.65 8.12 7.06
C ALA A 8 41.58 7.39 5.70
N THR A 9 41.10 6.17 5.69
CA THR A 9 40.86 5.40 4.48
C THR A 9 39.58 5.93 3.83
N LYS A 10 39.69 6.69 2.74
CA LYS A 10 38.57 7.08 1.89
C LYS A 10 38.17 5.86 1.08
N THR A 11 37.01 5.25 1.43
CA THR A 11 36.40 4.22 0.60
C THR A 11 35.74 4.90 -0.60
N THR A 12 36.39 4.86 -1.74
CA THR A 12 35.84 5.29 -3.02
C THR A 12 34.93 4.20 -3.51
N ILE A 13 33.59 4.44 -3.46
CA ILE A 13 32.59 3.57 -4.09
C ILE A 13 32.68 3.82 -5.59
N THR A 14 33.36 2.93 -6.30
CA THR A 14 33.38 2.93 -7.77
C THR A 14 32.04 2.41 -8.26
N LEU A 15 31.20 3.33 -8.75
CA LEU A 15 29.96 3.00 -9.46
C LEU A 15 30.36 2.37 -10.80
N ALA A 16 30.35 1.05 -10.90
CA ALA A 16 30.54 0.34 -12.15
C ALA A 16 29.33 0.61 -13.05
N ILE A 17 29.52 1.42 -14.09
CA ILE A 17 28.56 1.59 -15.18
C ILE A 17 28.52 0.26 -15.92
N LEU A 18 27.44 -0.50 -15.69
CA LEU A 18 27.14 -1.70 -16.44
C LEU A 18 26.88 -1.32 -17.90
N THR A 19 27.75 -1.75 -18.77
CA THR A 19 27.60 -1.74 -20.22
C THR A 19 26.26 -2.36 -20.61
N ALA A 20 25.56 -1.69 -21.53
CA ALA A 20 24.25 -2.05 -22.04
C ALA A 20 24.18 -3.52 -22.48
N PHE A 21 23.61 -4.36 -21.65
CA PHE A 21 23.07 -5.64 -22.10
C PHE A 21 21.84 -5.31 -22.95
N HIS A 22 21.90 -5.67 -24.23
CA HIS A 22 20.73 -5.77 -25.08
C HIS A 22 19.86 -6.90 -24.52
N LEU A 23 19.04 -6.60 -23.53
CA LEU A 23 17.99 -7.50 -23.07
C LEU A 23 16.96 -7.59 -24.21
N PRO A 24 16.44 -8.79 -24.53
CA PRO A 24 15.35 -8.90 -25.49
C PRO A 24 14.23 -7.99 -24.99
N GLN A 25 13.77 -7.09 -25.85
CA GLN A 25 12.64 -6.22 -25.57
C GLN A 25 11.52 -7.08 -25.03
N ALA A 26 11.16 -6.91 -23.78
CA ALA A 26 9.94 -7.50 -23.24
C ALA A 26 8.83 -6.95 -24.13
N MET A 27 8.29 -7.79 -25.03
CA MET A 27 7.26 -7.37 -25.97
C MET A 27 6.11 -6.87 -25.11
N ALA A 28 5.89 -5.56 -25.13
CA ALA A 28 4.81 -4.95 -24.38
C ALA A 28 3.51 -5.57 -24.91
N ARG A 29 2.81 -6.24 -24.01
CA ARG A 29 1.47 -6.74 -24.33
C ARG A 29 0.55 -5.52 -24.47
N PRO A 30 -0.35 -5.51 -25.46
CA PRO A 30 -1.38 -4.48 -25.55
C PRO A 30 -2.20 -4.44 -24.26
N LEU A 31 -2.89 -3.33 -24.00
CA LEU A 31 -3.71 -3.14 -22.81
C LEU A 31 -4.89 -4.13 -22.74
N ALA A 32 -5.37 -4.57 -23.90
CA ALA A 32 -6.36 -5.63 -24.06
C ALA A 32 -6.11 -6.42 -25.34
N SER A 33 -6.74 -7.59 -25.51
CA SER A 33 -6.68 -8.40 -26.73
C SER A 33 -7.48 -7.79 -27.88
N GLU A 34 -8.52 -7.02 -27.55
CA GLU A 34 -9.43 -6.38 -28.50
C GLU A 34 -9.96 -5.04 -27.94
N ALA A 35 -10.45 -4.19 -28.82
CA ALA A 35 -11.07 -2.92 -28.47
C ALA A 35 -12.49 -3.15 -27.89
N GLY A 36 -12.96 -2.20 -27.10
CA GLY A 36 -14.32 -2.22 -26.54
C GLY A 36 -14.34 -2.32 -25.02
N TRP A 37 -15.50 -2.72 -24.52
CA TRP A 37 -15.75 -2.86 -23.10
C TRP A 37 -15.21 -4.17 -22.54
N GLY A 38 -14.65 -4.11 -21.33
CA GLY A 38 -14.29 -5.27 -20.51
C GLY A 38 -14.76 -5.06 -19.07
N LEU A 39 -15.35 -6.08 -18.49
CA LEU A 39 -15.78 -6.08 -17.10
C LEU A 39 -15.16 -7.28 -16.39
N THR A 40 -14.47 -7.04 -15.30
CA THR A 40 -13.99 -8.11 -14.40
C THR A 40 -14.66 -7.93 -13.04
N LEU A 41 -15.28 -8.99 -12.56
CA LEU A 41 -15.85 -9.08 -11.21
C LEU A 41 -15.09 -10.15 -10.44
N ASN A 42 -14.74 -9.88 -9.18
CA ASN A 42 -14.10 -10.85 -8.31
C ASN A 42 -14.73 -10.76 -6.91
N ILE A 43 -15.21 -11.87 -6.38
CA ILE A 43 -15.76 -11.95 -5.03
C ILE A 43 -14.84 -12.83 -4.20
N ASN A 44 -14.37 -12.29 -3.08
CA ASN A 44 -13.45 -12.95 -2.17
C ASN A 44 -14.08 -13.07 -0.78
N GLY A 45 -13.87 -14.21 -0.15
CA GLY A 45 -14.25 -14.47 1.23
C GLY A 45 -13.07 -15.04 2.00
N GLY A 46 -12.95 -14.68 3.27
CA GLY A 46 -11.81 -15.11 4.05
C GLY A 46 -11.92 -14.74 5.52
N PHE A 47 -10.75 -14.71 6.14
CA PHE A 47 -10.58 -14.48 7.55
C PHE A 47 -9.44 -13.49 7.78
N SER A 48 -9.60 -12.62 8.77
CA SER A 48 -8.58 -11.68 9.21
C SER A 48 -8.47 -11.69 10.73
N GLN A 49 -7.25 -11.68 11.23
CA GLN A 49 -6.90 -11.47 12.63
C GLN A 49 -6.05 -10.21 12.72
N SER A 50 -6.35 -9.33 13.65
CA SER A 50 -5.54 -8.11 13.84
C SER A 50 -5.52 -7.67 15.29
N THR A 51 -4.36 -7.12 15.71
CA THR A 51 -4.16 -6.47 17.01
C THR A 51 -3.73 -5.04 16.73
N SER A 52 -4.49 -4.05 17.19
CA SER A 52 -4.13 -2.62 17.11
C SER A 52 -5.08 -1.79 17.95
N GLN A 53 -4.57 -0.84 18.73
CA GLN A 53 -5.39 0.15 19.42
C GLN A 53 -6.25 1.01 18.46
N MET A 54 -5.81 1.13 17.20
CA MET A 54 -6.54 1.91 16.19
C MET A 54 -7.66 1.12 15.49
N LYS A 55 -7.78 -0.19 15.73
CA LYS A 55 -8.84 -1.03 15.17
C LYS A 55 -10.19 -0.68 15.81
N THR A 56 -11.15 -0.22 15.01
CA THR A 56 -12.50 0.20 15.43
C THR A 56 -13.47 -0.97 15.51
N ASP A 57 -13.10 -2.03 16.18
CA ASP A 57 -13.97 -3.15 16.49
C ASP A 57 -14.61 -2.97 17.87
N ASP A 58 -15.76 -3.62 18.12
CA ASP A 58 -16.46 -3.50 19.38
C ASP A 58 -15.66 -4.15 20.53
N ASP A 59 -14.91 -5.23 20.24
CA ASP A 59 -13.99 -5.85 21.22
C ASP A 59 -12.87 -4.90 21.66
N ASN A 60 -12.61 -3.85 20.90
CA ASN A 60 -11.56 -2.87 21.13
C ASN A 60 -12.10 -1.47 21.48
N GLU A 61 -13.40 -1.33 21.74
CA GLU A 61 -14.01 -0.01 22.03
C GLU A 61 -13.59 0.56 23.41
N VAL A 62 -13.17 -0.28 24.33
CA VAL A 62 -12.65 0.12 25.65
C VAL A 62 -11.24 -0.40 25.83
N THR A 63 -10.30 0.48 26.16
CA THR A 63 -8.95 0.10 26.61
C THR A 63 -8.77 0.45 28.09
N SER A 64 -8.07 -0.40 28.84
CA SER A 64 -7.80 -0.18 30.27
C SER A 64 -6.67 0.82 30.50
N ASP A 65 -5.71 0.88 29.56
CA ASP A 65 -4.54 1.77 29.63
C ASP A 65 -3.99 2.05 28.23
N LEU A 66 -2.95 2.87 28.12
CA LEU A 66 -2.31 3.26 26.88
C LEU A 66 -0.95 2.57 26.64
N ASN A 67 -0.57 1.58 27.47
CA ASN A 67 0.69 0.85 27.35
C ASN A 67 0.47 -0.58 26.84
N ASN A 68 -0.44 -0.73 25.87
CA ASN A 68 -0.73 -2.00 25.19
C ASN A 68 -1.10 -1.74 23.72
N SER A 69 -1.00 -2.75 22.89
CA SER A 69 -1.29 -2.69 21.44
C SER A 69 -2.76 -2.91 21.08
N GLY A 70 -3.66 -3.03 22.06
CA GLY A 70 -5.09 -3.29 21.86
C GLY A 70 -5.45 -4.77 21.93
N GLN A 71 -6.73 -5.06 21.73
CA GLN A 71 -7.25 -6.42 21.74
C GLN A 71 -7.04 -7.09 20.37
N GLN A 72 -6.84 -8.40 20.39
CA GLN A 72 -6.83 -9.20 19.16
C GLN A 72 -8.26 -9.40 18.69
N VAL A 73 -8.54 -8.94 17.48
CA VAL A 73 -9.83 -9.03 16.81
C VAL A 73 -9.77 -10.04 15.68
N ASN A 74 -10.75 -10.94 15.63
CA ASN A 74 -10.92 -11.92 14.57
C ASN A 74 -12.17 -11.59 13.78
N SER A 75 -12.08 -11.51 12.45
CA SER A 75 -13.19 -11.11 11.59
C SER A 75 -13.28 -12.00 10.36
N ALA A 76 -14.48 -12.43 10.01
CA ALA A 76 -14.75 -12.89 8.66
C ALA A 76 -14.73 -11.69 7.71
N ILE A 77 -14.11 -11.83 6.57
CA ILE A 77 -14.02 -10.78 5.56
C ILE A 77 -14.67 -11.23 4.26
N VAL A 78 -15.46 -10.35 3.66
CA VAL A 78 -15.97 -10.50 2.30
C VAL A 78 -15.71 -9.20 1.57
N PHE A 79 -14.98 -9.27 0.46
CA PHE A 79 -14.71 -8.06 -0.32
C PHE A 79 -14.86 -8.34 -1.82
N PRO A 80 -15.78 -7.61 -2.47
CA PRO A 80 -15.91 -7.61 -3.91
C PRO A 80 -14.84 -6.70 -4.52
N LEU A 81 -14.26 -7.13 -5.64
CA LEU A 81 -13.42 -6.33 -6.51
C LEU A 81 -14.09 -6.27 -7.87
N ALA A 82 -14.11 -5.09 -8.48
CA ALA A 82 -14.70 -4.88 -9.79
C ALA A 82 -13.85 -3.93 -10.62
N ARG A 83 -13.75 -4.19 -11.92
CA ARG A 83 -13.11 -3.29 -12.88
C ARG A 83 -13.90 -3.27 -14.17
N LEU A 84 -14.40 -2.12 -14.52
CA LEU A 84 -14.93 -1.79 -15.84
C LEU A 84 -13.84 -1.08 -16.62
N SER A 85 -13.62 -1.43 -17.88
CA SER A 85 -12.66 -0.76 -18.75
C SER A 85 -13.23 -0.59 -20.15
N TYR A 86 -12.73 0.43 -20.86
CA TYR A 86 -12.97 0.63 -22.28
C TYR A 86 -11.63 0.83 -22.99
N THR A 87 -11.30 -0.07 -23.90
CA THR A 87 -10.07 0.00 -24.70
C THR A 87 -10.39 0.53 -26.07
N PHE A 88 -9.66 1.56 -26.50
CA PHE A 88 -9.84 2.17 -27.82
C PHE A 88 -9.27 1.28 -28.93
N ASP A 89 -9.63 1.56 -30.20
CA ASP A 89 -9.23 0.76 -31.38
C ASP A 89 -7.71 0.70 -31.59
N ASP A 90 -6.96 1.66 -31.01
CA ASP A 90 -5.50 1.67 -31.04
C ASP A 90 -4.87 0.58 -30.13
N LEU A 91 -5.66 -0.07 -29.28
CA LEU A 91 -5.26 -1.02 -28.25
C LEU A 91 -4.18 -0.50 -27.27
N LYS A 92 -3.91 0.80 -27.33
CA LYS A 92 -2.88 1.50 -26.55
C LYS A 92 -3.48 2.46 -25.53
N THR A 93 -4.75 2.80 -25.67
CA THR A 93 -5.45 3.70 -24.75
C THR A 93 -6.60 2.96 -24.10
N GLN A 94 -6.70 3.04 -22.78
CA GLN A 94 -7.76 2.41 -22.01
C GLN A 94 -8.24 3.37 -20.91
N LEU A 95 -9.55 3.55 -20.79
CA LEU A 95 -10.20 4.15 -19.62
C LEU A 95 -10.66 3.06 -18.68
N PHE A 96 -10.74 3.36 -17.39
CA PHE A 96 -11.19 2.37 -16.41
C PHE A 96 -11.87 2.99 -15.19
N ALA A 97 -12.73 2.18 -14.57
CA ALA A 97 -13.33 2.43 -13.26
C ALA A 97 -13.26 1.14 -12.44
N GLY A 98 -12.82 1.22 -11.19
CA GLY A 98 -12.77 0.05 -10.29
C GLY A 98 -11.37 -0.25 -9.76
N ASN A 99 -11.17 -1.47 -9.28
CA ASN A 99 -9.88 -1.93 -8.76
C ASN A 99 -8.92 -2.29 -9.90
N SER A 100 -7.65 -2.01 -9.74
CA SER A 100 -6.61 -2.54 -10.62
C SER A 100 -6.18 -3.93 -10.14
N LEU A 101 -6.26 -4.95 -10.99
CA LEU A 101 -5.77 -6.29 -10.65
C LEU A 101 -4.27 -6.30 -10.36
N GLU A 102 -3.51 -5.40 -11.00
CA GLU A 102 -2.09 -5.24 -10.71
C GLU A 102 -1.88 -4.68 -9.31
N ASN A 103 -2.59 -3.61 -8.95
CA ASN A 103 -2.54 -3.03 -7.61
C ASN A 103 -3.00 -4.04 -6.55
N VAL A 104 -4.07 -4.80 -6.83
CA VAL A 104 -4.56 -5.88 -5.96
C VAL A 104 -3.49 -6.95 -5.74
N SER A 105 -2.76 -7.36 -6.78
CA SER A 105 -1.65 -8.32 -6.65
C SER A 105 -0.47 -7.81 -5.83
N GLN A 106 -0.44 -6.50 -5.54
CA GLN A 106 0.54 -5.82 -4.68
C GLN A 106 -0.05 -5.43 -3.31
N GLY A 107 -1.29 -5.86 -3.00
CA GLY A 107 -1.97 -5.56 -1.74
C GLY A 107 -2.66 -4.18 -1.70
N GLN A 108 -2.93 -3.56 -2.86
CA GLN A 108 -3.60 -2.26 -2.96
C GLN A 108 -5.03 -2.44 -3.49
N PHE A 109 -6.04 -2.16 -2.68
CA PHE A 109 -7.45 -2.48 -2.94
C PHE A 109 -8.35 -1.27 -3.21
N GLN A 110 -7.80 -0.11 -3.54
CA GLN A 110 -8.58 1.11 -3.77
C GLN A 110 -9.41 1.07 -5.05
N LEU A 111 -10.55 1.76 -5.05
CA LEU A 111 -11.34 2.04 -6.25
C LEU A 111 -10.79 3.27 -6.94
N GLU A 112 -10.63 3.21 -8.26
CA GLU A 112 -10.03 4.27 -9.07
C GLU A 112 -10.88 4.55 -10.31
N LEU A 113 -10.87 5.80 -10.76
CA LEU A 113 -11.29 6.22 -12.11
C LEU A 113 -10.05 6.75 -12.82
N GLY A 114 -9.75 6.25 -14.00
CA GLY A 114 -8.51 6.67 -14.65
C GLY A 114 -8.38 6.24 -16.10
N GLY A 115 -7.20 6.53 -16.63
CA GLY A 115 -6.82 6.13 -17.98
C GLY A 115 -5.36 5.68 -18.01
N THR A 116 -5.07 4.76 -18.92
CA THR A 116 -3.72 4.29 -19.25
C THR A 116 -3.47 4.48 -20.72
N HIS A 117 -2.29 5.01 -21.07
CA HIS A 117 -1.82 5.08 -22.44
C HIS A 117 -0.45 4.40 -22.56
N GLN A 118 -0.31 3.57 -23.59
CA GLN A 118 0.94 2.90 -23.95
C GLN A 118 1.58 3.62 -25.14
N PHE A 119 2.79 4.15 -24.92
CA PHE A 119 3.56 4.85 -25.94
C PHE A 119 4.27 3.89 -26.91
N ALA A 120 4.84 4.44 -27.99
CA ALA A 120 5.53 3.67 -29.01
C ALA A 120 6.80 2.96 -28.50
N ASP A 121 7.44 3.49 -27.47
CA ASP A 121 8.60 2.92 -26.77
C ASP A 121 8.22 1.84 -25.74
N ASN A 122 6.93 1.46 -25.71
CA ASN A 122 6.34 0.51 -24.75
C ASN A 122 6.24 1.01 -23.31
N SER A 123 6.60 2.26 -23.02
CA SER A 123 6.29 2.85 -21.74
C SER A 123 4.78 3.02 -21.57
N LYS A 124 4.29 2.96 -20.33
CA LYS A 124 2.87 3.14 -20.00
C LYS A 124 2.70 4.27 -19.00
N LEU A 125 1.83 5.20 -19.29
CA LEU A 125 1.42 6.23 -18.34
C LEU A 125 -0.01 5.98 -17.90
N THR A 126 -0.20 5.81 -16.60
CA THR A 126 -1.51 5.71 -15.97
C THR A 126 -1.74 6.93 -15.10
N LEU A 127 -2.89 7.58 -15.28
CA LEU A 127 -3.39 8.62 -14.39
C LEU A 127 -4.72 8.15 -13.81
N ALA A 128 -4.87 8.23 -12.51
CA ALA A 128 -6.07 7.80 -11.83
C ALA A 128 -6.42 8.73 -10.67
N TRP A 129 -7.71 8.87 -10.42
CA TRP A 129 -8.29 9.50 -9.26
C TRP A 129 -9.03 8.46 -8.43
N PHE A 130 -8.82 8.43 -7.13
CA PHE A 130 -9.60 7.65 -6.20
C PHE A 130 -10.48 8.57 -5.37
N PRO A 131 -11.83 8.43 -5.54
CA PRO A 131 -12.80 9.29 -4.88
C PRO A 131 -12.92 8.97 -3.40
N LYS A 132 -13.42 9.93 -2.63
CA LYS A 132 -13.97 9.70 -1.31
C LYS A 132 -15.12 8.70 -1.44
N LEU A 133 -15.03 7.59 -0.71
CA LEU A 133 -16.10 6.60 -0.65
C LEU A 133 -16.82 6.75 0.69
N PRO A 134 -18.15 6.94 0.70
CA PRO A 134 -18.91 7.12 1.93
C PRO A 134 -18.78 5.92 2.87
N SER A 135 -18.43 6.18 4.14
CA SER A 135 -18.63 5.27 5.29
C SER A 135 -17.95 3.88 5.24
N PHE A 136 -16.90 3.69 4.44
CA PHE A 136 -16.18 2.41 4.40
C PHE A 136 -15.02 2.32 5.40
N SER A 137 -14.51 3.46 5.89
CA SER A 137 -13.42 3.47 6.86
C SER A 137 -13.79 4.28 8.08
N LYS A 138 -13.59 3.70 9.26
CA LYS A 138 -13.81 4.36 10.54
C LYS A 138 -12.54 4.38 11.37
N THR A 139 -12.41 5.39 12.21
CA THR A 139 -11.37 5.49 13.23
C THR A 139 -12.00 5.98 14.54
N TRP A 140 -11.22 6.01 15.63
CA TRP A 140 -11.69 6.57 16.88
C TRP A 140 -11.64 8.11 16.84
N GLN A 141 -12.67 8.79 17.38
CA GLN A 141 -12.64 10.25 17.57
C GLN A 141 -11.47 10.67 18.50
N ASP A 142 -11.41 10.02 19.67
CA ASP A 142 -10.29 10.12 20.60
C ASP A 142 -9.76 8.71 20.91
N PRO A 143 -8.62 8.29 20.30
CA PRO A 143 -8.05 6.97 20.51
C PRO A 143 -7.45 6.78 21.91
N TYR A 144 -7.19 7.87 22.64
CA TYR A 144 -6.51 7.86 23.94
C TYR A 144 -7.45 7.80 25.14
N ARG A 145 -8.75 7.64 24.91
CA ARG A 145 -9.74 7.48 25.98
C ARG A 145 -9.56 6.11 26.64
N VAL A 146 -9.37 6.11 27.98
CA VAL A 146 -9.20 4.88 28.79
C VAL A 146 -10.39 4.64 29.71
N ASN A 147 -10.71 3.38 30.00
CA ASN A 147 -11.81 2.93 30.87
C ASN A 147 -13.19 3.51 30.50
N GLN A 148 -13.37 3.93 29.27
CA GLN A 148 -14.63 4.43 28.74
C GLN A 148 -14.74 4.02 27.27
N VAL A 149 -15.96 3.95 26.75
CA VAL A 149 -16.22 3.66 25.33
C VAL A 149 -15.63 4.76 24.45
N ARG A 150 -14.84 4.35 23.45
CA ARG A 150 -14.32 5.23 22.38
C ARG A 150 -15.34 5.38 21.28
N ASN A 151 -15.70 6.59 20.93
CA ASN A 151 -16.62 6.86 19.82
C ASN A 151 -15.91 6.70 18.47
N LYS A 152 -16.60 6.12 17.50
CA LYS A 152 -16.12 5.99 16.11
C LYS A 152 -16.48 7.25 15.33
N THR A 153 -15.61 7.63 14.38
CA THR A 153 -15.87 8.68 13.38
C THR A 153 -15.53 8.16 11.99
N ASP A 154 -16.14 8.73 10.98
CA ASP A 154 -15.80 8.40 9.61
C ASP A 154 -14.43 9.00 9.23
N GLN A 155 -13.67 8.22 8.47
CA GLN A 155 -12.38 8.60 7.94
C GLN A 155 -12.43 8.51 6.42
N ASP A 156 -12.26 9.65 5.77
CA ASP A 156 -12.37 9.79 4.33
C ASP A 156 -11.01 9.98 3.68
N SER A 157 -10.77 9.24 2.62
CA SER A 157 -9.57 9.40 1.82
C SER A 157 -9.94 9.58 0.35
N GLN A 158 -9.32 10.58 -0.30
CA GLN A 158 -9.40 10.80 -1.74
C GLN A 158 -8.05 11.26 -2.28
N GLY A 159 -7.80 11.04 -3.55
CA GLY A 159 -6.52 11.45 -4.10
C GLY A 159 -6.32 11.12 -5.56
N VAL A 160 -5.10 11.27 -6.02
CA VAL A 160 -4.69 11.02 -7.39
C VAL A 160 -3.43 10.15 -7.42
N ARG A 161 -3.30 9.38 -8.48
CA ARG A 161 -2.13 8.55 -8.73
C ARG A 161 -1.65 8.71 -10.18
N MET A 162 -0.34 8.78 -10.31
CA MET A 162 0.38 8.65 -11.58
C MET A 162 1.30 7.44 -11.50
N ALA A 163 1.32 6.61 -12.54
CA ALA A 163 2.32 5.57 -12.71
C ALA A 163 2.89 5.67 -14.13
N TRP A 164 4.20 5.82 -14.23
CA TRP A 164 4.92 5.79 -15.50
C TRP A 164 5.85 4.57 -15.48
N GLU A 165 5.45 3.55 -16.21
CA GLU A 165 6.07 2.23 -16.22
C GLU A 165 6.92 2.04 -17.47
N ASN A 166 8.02 1.29 -17.36
CA ASN A 166 8.96 0.99 -18.44
C ASN A 166 9.44 2.26 -19.17
N ILE A 167 9.81 3.29 -18.43
CA ILE A 167 10.16 4.64 -18.93
C ILE A 167 11.20 4.54 -20.06
N GLY A 168 10.87 5.06 -21.25
CA GLY A 168 11.73 5.02 -22.42
C GLY A 168 12.06 3.59 -22.89
N GLY A 169 11.18 2.61 -22.64
CA GLY A 169 11.43 1.20 -22.92
C GLY A 169 12.41 0.52 -21.95
N SER A 170 12.80 1.19 -20.87
CA SER A 170 13.70 0.66 -19.84
C SER A 170 12.97 -0.26 -18.87
N LEU A 171 13.71 -0.81 -17.89
CA LEU A 171 13.14 -1.61 -16.80
C LEU A 171 12.57 -0.73 -15.67
N PHE A 172 12.82 0.57 -15.67
CA PHE A 172 12.48 1.48 -14.58
C PHE A 172 11.06 2.01 -14.69
N SER A 173 10.44 2.17 -13.54
CA SER A 173 9.14 2.79 -13.38
C SER A 173 9.17 3.83 -12.25
N PHE A 174 8.36 4.87 -12.40
CA PHE A 174 8.14 5.91 -11.40
C PHE A 174 6.67 5.99 -11.08
N LYS A 175 6.33 6.00 -9.80
CA LYS A 175 4.95 6.14 -9.35
C LYS A 175 4.86 7.27 -8.32
N TYR A 176 3.83 8.08 -8.42
CA TYR A 176 3.50 9.13 -7.46
C TYR A 176 2.04 9.03 -7.06
N GLY A 177 1.78 9.12 -5.77
CA GLY A 177 0.45 9.18 -5.19
C GLY A 177 0.30 10.36 -4.25
N PHE A 178 -0.82 11.05 -4.37
CA PHE A 178 -1.28 12.05 -3.42
C PHE A 178 -2.62 11.60 -2.85
N ALA A 179 -2.77 11.68 -1.53
CA ALA A 179 -4.02 11.39 -0.85
C ALA A 179 -4.29 12.43 0.24
N LYS A 180 -5.52 12.92 0.31
CA LYS A 180 -6.02 13.70 1.43
C LYS A 180 -6.88 12.81 2.30
N ASN A 181 -6.52 12.75 3.59
CA ASN A 181 -7.24 11.98 4.61
C ASN A 181 -7.86 12.95 5.62
N GLN A 182 -9.16 12.82 5.87
CA GLN A 182 -9.90 13.66 6.79
C GLN A 182 -10.80 12.81 7.69
N LEU A 183 -10.85 13.19 8.96
CA LEU A 183 -11.77 12.66 9.94
C LEU A 183 -12.95 13.63 10.08
N ASP A 184 -14.17 13.11 10.13
CA ASP A 184 -15.34 13.97 10.38
C ASP A 184 -15.29 14.61 11.77
N GLU A 185 -14.87 13.85 12.78
CA GLU A 185 -14.66 14.32 14.13
C GLU A 185 -13.27 13.92 14.65
N GLU A 186 -12.37 14.89 14.81
CA GLU A 186 -11.03 14.72 15.36
C GLU A 186 -10.96 15.36 16.76
N THR A 187 -10.90 14.52 17.80
CA THR A 187 -10.91 14.95 19.20
C THR A 187 -9.80 14.31 20.02
N SER A 188 -8.71 13.90 19.37
CA SER A 188 -7.58 13.23 20.02
C SER A 188 -7.07 13.96 21.26
N GLY A 189 -7.01 13.23 22.37
CA GLY A 189 -6.49 13.73 23.63
C GLY A 189 -7.47 14.58 24.45
N THR A 190 -8.73 14.70 24.04
CA THR A 190 -9.72 15.45 24.83
C THR A 190 -10.10 14.75 26.14
N ALA A 191 -9.97 13.42 26.19
CA ALA A 191 -10.20 12.65 27.41
C ALA A 191 -9.04 12.76 28.43
N LEU A 192 -7.93 13.42 28.05
CA LEU A 192 -6.75 13.58 28.86
C LEU A 192 -6.59 15.03 29.34
N ALA A 193 -5.84 15.25 30.43
CA ALA A 193 -5.53 16.59 30.94
C ALA A 193 -4.46 17.31 30.10
N LEU A 194 -4.66 17.37 28.76
CA LEU A 194 -3.77 18.04 27.82
C LEU A 194 -4.22 19.48 27.57
N THR A 195 -3.25 20.40 27.38
CA THR A 195 -3.54 21.76 26.93
C THR A 195 -4.05 21.78 25.47
N ASN A 196 -4.63 22.90 25.03
CA ASN A 196 -5.07 23.03 23.65
C ASN A 196 -3.91 22.90 22.65
N GLU A 197 -2.73 23.41 22.99
CA GLU A 197 -1.51 23.32 22.19
C GLU A 197 -1.07 21.88 22.06
N GLN A 198 -1.08 21.09 23.14
CA GLN A 198 -0.76 19.67 23.13
C GLN A 198 -1.75 18.86 22.30
N ARG A 199 -3.05 19.15 22.39
CA ARG A 199 -4.08 18.48 21.57
C ARG A 199 -3.90 18.76 20.08
N ARG A 200 -3.53 19.99 19.68
CA ARG A 200 -3.24 20.31 18.27
C ARG A 200 -2.10 19.49 17.69
N LEU A 201 -1.13 19.05 18.50
CA LEU A 201 -0.06 18.15 18.03
C LEU A 201 -0.57 16.77 17.63
N LEU A 202 -1.76 16.37 18.10
CA LEU A 202 -2.35 15.05 17.89
C LEU A 202 -3.35 14.99 16.72
N ASP A 203 -3.59 16.10 16.01
CA ASP A 203 -4.52 16.12 14.86
C ASP A 203 -4.05 15.21 13.74
N ARG A 204 -4.90 14.23 13.37
CA ARG A 204 -4.62 13.16 12.41
C ARG A 204 -5.08 13.45 10.98
N ASN A 205 -5.72 14.60 10.74
CA ASN A 205 -6.01 15.03 9.38
C ASN A 205 -4.70 15.27 8.63
N ALA A 206 -4.56 14.69 7.44
CA ALA A 206 -3.26 14.65 6.75
C ALA A 206 -3.36 14.67 5.25
N ASN A 207 -2.32 15.20 4.60
CA ASN A 207 -2.03 14.95 3.20
C ASN A 207 -0.86 13.96 3.10
N TYR A 208 -1.00 12.97 2.24
CA TYR A 208 0.05 11.99 2.00
C TYR A 208 0.63 12.17 0.61
N HIS A 209 1.96 12.17 0.53
CA HIS A 209 2.69 12.14 -0.73
C HIS A 209 3.55 10.89 -0.74
N ARG A 210 3.37 10.04 -1.73
CA ARG A 210 4.18 8.82 -1.89
C ARG A 210 4.85 8.80 -3.25
N VAL A 211 6.17 8.60 -3.23
CA VAL A 211 6.99 8.34 -4.42
C VAL A 211 7.47 6.91 -4.35
N THR A 212 7.39 6.19 -5.47
CA THR A 212 7.97 4.85 -5.62
C THR A 212 8.80 4.80 -6.88
N LEU A 213 10.02 4.28 -6.76
CA LEU A 213 10.87 3.89 -7.87
C LEU A 213 10.98 2.38 -7.87
N ASP A 214 10.63 1.73 -8.96
CA ASP A 214 10.74 0.29 -9.11
C ASP A 214 11.39 -0.10 -10.43
N MET A 215 11.82 -1.34 -10.49
CA MET A 215 12.48 -1.90 -11.66
C MET A 215 11.97 -3.32 -11.91
N LEU A 216 11.43 -3.59 -13.11
CA LEU A 216 10.93 -4.91 -13.48
C LEU A 216 12.03 -5.72 -14.19
N ILE A 217 12.61 -6.70 -13.52
CA ILE A 217 13.73 -7.52 -13.99
C ILE A 217 13.21 -8.89 -14.44
N PRO A 218 13.23 -9.22 -15.74
CA PRO A 218 12.90 -10.56 -16.20
C PRO A 218 14.04 -11.54 -15.88
N LEU A 219 13.72 -12.63 -15.15
CA LEU A 219 14.66 -13.68 -14.79
C LEU A 219 14.51 -14.93 -15.69
N GLY A 220 13.70 -14.83 -16.74
CA GLY A 220 13.44 -15.94 -17.68
C GLY A 220 12.28 -16.86 -17.26
N SER A 221 11.81 -17.67 -18.20
CA SER A 221 10.75 -18.67 -17.96
C SER A 221 9.51 -18.13 -17.25
N GLY A 222 9.10 -16.88 -17.51
CA GLY A 222 7.93 -16.25 -16.89
C GLY A 222 8.12 -15.86 -15.42
N LEU A 223 9.37 -15.78 -14.94
CA LEU A 223 9.74 -15.26 -13.62
C LEU A 223 10.24 -13.82 -13.76
N PHE A 224 9.71 -12.95 -12.90
CA PHE A 224 10.09 -11.54 -12.80
C PHE A 224 10.42 -11.19 -11.36
N PHE A 225 11.43 -10.36 -11.18
CA PHE A 225 11.80 -9.76 -9.90
C PHE A 225 11.59 -8.24 -9.97
N GLU A 226 10.89 -7.67 -9.00
CA GLU A 226 10.59 -6.25 -8.95
C GLU A 226 11.00 -5.68 -7.59
N PRO A 227 12.24 -5.16 -7.46
CA PRO A 227 12.63 -4.35 -6.31
C PRO A 227 12.06 -2.93 -6.44
N ALA A 228 11.63 -2.36 -5.32
CA ALA A 228 11.09 -1.01 -5.24
C ALA A 228 11.63 -0.27 -4.01
N LEU A 229 11.86 1.04 -4.17
CA LEU A 229 12.14 2.00 -3.12
C LEU A 229 10.96 2.96 -3.00
N THR A 230 10.54 3.23 -1.79
CA THR A 230 9.39 4.09 -1.50
C THR A 230 9.78 5.17 -0.49
N TYR A 231 9.35 6.39 -0.75
CA TYR A 231 9.33 7.48 0.22
C TYR A 231 7.90 7.96 0.41
N THR A 232 7.47 8.13 1.66
CA THR A 232 6.16 8.69 2.00
C THR A 232 6.34 9.85 2.98
N LEU A 233 5.79 11.02 2.64
CA LEU A 233 5.56 12.13 3.56
C LEU A 233 4.11 12.05 4.03
N GLY A 234 3.92 11.87 5.33
CA GLY A 234 2.62 12.00 5.99
C GLY A 234 2.53 13.41 6.58
N ASP A 235 2.04 14.38 5.80
CA ASP A 235 1.91 15.78 6.21
C ASP A 235 0.62 15.98 7.01
N ALA A 236 0.64 15.54 8.28
CA ALA A 236 -0.48 15.70 9.20
C ALA A 236 -0.55 17.13 9.75
N THR A 237 -1.77 17.58 10.05
CA THR A 237 -2.01 18.87 10.74
C THR A 237 -1.30 18.93 12.09
N GLY A 238 -1.35 17.83 12.85
CA GLY A 238 -0.64 17.69 14.11
C GLY A 238 0.81 17.22 13.91
N GLN A 239 1.78 18.00 14.37
CA GLN A 239 3.21 17.70 14.17
C GLN A 239 3.64 16.34 14.79
N ALA A 240 2.98 15.88 15.87
CA ALA A 240 3.27 14.58 16.46
C ALA A 240 2.69 13.41 15.63
N MET A 241 1.88 13.71 14.60
CA MET A 241 1.33 12.75 13.61
C MET A 241 1.97 12.89 12.24
N ARG A 242 2.77 13.94 11.99
CA ARG A 242 3.55 14.14 10.77
C ARG A 242 4.77 13.23 10.79
N TYR A 243 5.09 12.61 9.62
CA TYR A 243 6.22 11.70 9.52
C TYR A 243 6.81 11.61 8.13
N ASP A 244 8.07 11.23 8.09
CA ASP A 244 8.77 10.73 6.91
C ASP A 244 8.93 9.20 7.03
N GLU A 245 8.60 8.47 5.95
CA GLU A 245 8.76 7.02 5.88
C GLU A 245 9.57 6.62 4.66
N TYR A 246 10.61 5.83 4.88
CA TYR A 246 11.41 5.21 3.83
C TYR A 246 11.18 3.72 3.83
N GLY A 247 10.96 3.14 2.66
CA GLY A 247 10.65 1.74 2.54
C GLY A 247 11.29 1.08 1.33
N THR A 248 11.34 -0.24 1.39
CA THR A 248 11.70 -1.11 0.27
C THR A 248 10.67 -2.23 0.14
N ARG A 249 10.42 -2.66 -1.08
CA ARG A 249 9.61 -3.84 -1.40
C ARG A 249 10.36 -4.70 -2.41
N LEU A 250 10.32 -6.00 -2.17
CA LEU A 250 10.85 -7.00 -3.09
C LEU A 250 9.68 -7.88 -3.54
N SER A 251 9.43 -7.93 -4.83
CA SER A 251 8.35 -8.73 -5.42
C SER A 251 8.91 -9.79 -6.34
N LEU A 252 8.33 -10.99 -6.30
CA LEU A 252 8.55 -12.07 -7.24
C LEU A 252 7.22 -12.41 -7.90
N VAL A 253 7.19 -12.40 -9.24
CA VAL A 253 6.03 -12.78 -10.03
C VAL A 253 6.40 -13.95 -10.91
N LYS A 254 5.70 -15.06 -10.77
CA LYS A 254 5.86 -16.25 -11.61
C LYS A 254 4.57 -16.54 -12.35
N THR A 255 4.66 -16.64 -13.68
CA THR A 255 3.56 -17.07 -14.56
C THR A 255 3.94 -18.40 -15.21
N MET A 256 3.07 -19.41 -15.08
CA MET A 256 3.24 -20.76 -15.60
C MET A 256 1.90 -21.21 -16.17
N ASP A 257 1.77 -21.28 -17.51
CA ASP A 257 0.53 -21.65 -18.19
C ASP A 257 -0.70 -20.93 -17.59
N LYS A 258 -1.54 -21.63 -16.85
CA LYS A 258 -2.75 -21.11 -16.18
C LYS A 258 -2.52 -20.52 -14.80
N HIS A 259 -1.31 -20.65 -14.25
CA HIS A 259 -0.98 -20.24 -12.89
C HIS A 259 -0.21 -18.92 -12.87
N ARG A 260 -0.58 -18.04 -11.98
CA ARG A 260 0.20 -16.84 -11.63
C ARG A 260 0.35 -16.77 -10.13
N ILE A 261 1.60 -16.65 -9.67
CA ILE A 261 1.95 -16.46 -8.27
C ILE A 261 2.68 -15.13 -8.15
N THR A 262 2.30 -14.31 -7.18
CA THR A 262 3.01 -13.10 -6.79
C THR A 262 3.30 -13.18 -5.30
N GLY A 263 4.55 -12.96 -4.92
CA GLY A 263 4.97 -12.82 -3.53
C GLY A 263 5.66 -11.48 -3.33
N ASN A 264 5.30 -10.75 -2.26
CA ASN A 264 5.91 -9.50 -1.89
C ASN A 264 6.42 -9.58 -0.45
N ALA A 265 7.62 -9.06 -0.21
CA ALA A 265 8.13 -8.74 1.12
C ALA A 265 8.44 -7.25 1.17
N PHE A 266 8.05 -6.58 2.25
CA PHE A 266 8.37 -5.16 2.42
C PHE A 266 8.92 -4.88 3.81
N TYR A 267 9.72 -3.81 3.88
CA TYR A 267 10.19 -3.20 5.12
C TYR A 267 10.14 -1.68 4.96
N SER A 268 9.70 -0.97 6.00
CA SER A 268 9.80 0.49 6.05
C SER A 268 10.05 1.00 7.47
N GLN A 269 10.61 2.20 7.55
CA GLN A 269 10.82 2.93 8.80
C GLN A 269 10.17 4.31 8.70
N ALA A 270 9.29 4.63 9.65
CA ALA A 270 8.67 5.94 9.80
C ALA A 270 9.23 6.67 11.03
N LYS A 271 9.54 7.95 10.88
CA LYS A 271 10.00 8.84 11.95
C LYS A 271 9.09 10.05 12.02
N TYR A 272 8.55 10.29 13.22
CA TYR A 272 7.61 11.39 13.46
C TYR A 272 8.33 12.66 13.93
N ASP A 273 7.83 13.82 13.48
CA ASP A 273 8.52 15.11 13.62
C ASP A 273 8.58 15.62 15.04
N ALA A 274 7.51 15.44 15.83
CA ALA A 274 7.42 15.99 17.17
C ALA A 274 7.09 14.92 18.22
N SER A 275 7.36 15.28 19.49
CA SER A 275 7.02 14.45 20.64
C SER A 275 5.50 14.34 20.77
N ASN A 276 5.00 13.13 20.87
CA ASN A 276 3.60 12.87 21.19
C ASN A 276 3.35 13.25 22.66
N PRO A 277 2.47 14.21 22.95
CA PRO A 277 2.28 14.72 24.31
C PRO A 277 1.63 13.72 25.27
N VAL A 278 1.02 12.65 24.75
CA VAL A 278 0.45 11.56 25.56
C VAL A 278 1.55 10.68 26.14
N PHE A 279 2.60 10.44 25.37
CA PHE A 279 3.68 9.48 25.71
C PHE A 279 5.02 10.17 25.98
N ASN A 280 5.11 11.50 25.78
CA ASN A 280 6.33 12.31 25.91
C ASN A 280 7.51 11.73 25.09
N ARG A 281 7.25 11.26 23.88
CA ARG A 281 8.23 10.58 23.03
C ARG A 281 7.95 10.87 21.55
N ASN A 282 9.00 11.07 20.74
CA ASN A 282 8.90 11.06 19.30
C ASN A 282 8.67 9.62 18.85
N ARG A 283 7.57 9.38 18.15
CA ARG A 283 7.22 8.07 17.62
C ARG A 283 8.19 7.65 16.50
N GLN A 284 8.55 6.38 16.50
CA GLN A 284 9.32 5.73 15.44
C GLN A 284 8.72 4.33 15.24
N ASP A 285 8.39 4.02 13.99
CA ASP A 285 7.82 2.72 13.63
C ASP A 285 8.73 2.00 12.64
N ASN A 286 8.95 0.70 12.88
CA ASN A 286 9.48 -0.23 11.90
C ASN A 286 8.31 -1.11 11.44
N LYS A 287 8.10 -1.19 10.13
CA LYS A 287 7.00 -1.96 9.55
C LYS A 287 7.57 -2.99 8.60
N TRP A 288 7.08 -4.21 8.65
CA TRP A 288 7.41 -5.26 7.68
C TRP A 288 6.23 -6.16 7.45
N GLY A 289 6.26 -6.84 6.32
CA GLY A 289 5.20 -7.79 6.02
C GLY A 289 5.45 -8.57 4.76
N LEU A 290 4.58 -9.53 4.58
CA LEU A 290 4.54 -10.45 3.46
C LEU A 290 3.14 -10.39 2.84
N PHE A 291 3.08 -10.42 1.52
CA PHE A 291 1.84 -10.59 0.78
C PHE A 291 2.04 -11.64 -0.30
N ALA A 292 1.09 -12.56 -0.43
CA ALA A 292 1.07 -13.56 -1.47
C ALA A 292 -0.27 -13.53 -2.20
N PHE A 293 -0.22 -13.62 -3.52
CA PHE A 293 -1.38 -13.74 -4.38
C PHE A 293 -1.17 -14.90 -5.35
N TYR A 294 -2.18 -15.74 -5.48
CA TYR A 294 -2.23 -16.81 -6.45
C TYR A 294 -3.48 -16.68 -7.31
N SER A 295 -3.34 -16.91 -8.61
CA SER A 295 -4.45 -16.97 -9.54
C SER A 295 -4.31 -18.19 -10.43
N TYR A 296 -5.42 -18.94 -10.62
CA TYR A 296 -5.54 -20.07 -11.52
C TYR A 296 -6.62 -19.80 -12.55
N LYS A 297 -6.25 -19.71 -13.84
CA LYS A 297 -7.15 -19.43 -14.95
C LYS A 297 -7.90 -20.68 -15.40
N ALA A 298 -9.12 -20.48 -15.88
CA ALA A 298 -10.00 -21.49 -16.43
C ALA A 298 -10.19 -22.71 -15.49
N PRO A 299 -10.54 -22.51 -14.18
CA PRO A 299 -10.89 -23.61 -13.31
C PRO A 299 -12.09 -24.35 -13.91
N PHE A 300 -12.10 -25.66 -13.81
CA PHE A 300 -13.18 -26.51 -14.33
C PHE A 300 -13.47 -26.34 -15.83
N GLY A 301 -12.53 -25.74 -16.61
CA GLY A 301 -12.73 -25.43 -18.02
C GLY A 301 -13.48 -24.12 -18.31
N TRP A 302 -13.82 -23.34 -17.31
CA TRP A 302 -14.49 -22.01 -17.46
C TRP A 302 -13.46 -20.98 -17.93
N GLN A 303 -13.42 -20.70 -19.24
CA GLN A 303 -12.35 -19.92 -19.88
C GLN A 303 -12.21 -18.50 -19.30
N ASP A 304 -13.33 -17.86 -18.95
CA ASP A 304 -13.39 -16.46 -18.48
C ASP A 304 -13.32 -16.35 -16.95
N ALA A 305 -13.20 -17.48 -16.26
CA ALA A 305 -13.08 -17.52 -14.81
C ALA A 305 -11.63 -17.68 -14.35
N SER A 306 -11.35 -17.16 -13.16
CA SER A 306 -10.10 -17.42 -12.44
C SER A 306 -10.39 -17.62 -10.95
N PHE A 307 -9.80 -18.65 -10.37
CA PHE A 307 -9.73 -18.81 -8.92
C PHE A 307 -8.63 -17.91 -8.38
N THR A 308 -8.87 -17.27 -7.24
CA THR A 308 -7.90 -16.37 -6.59
C THR A 308 -7.72 -16.75 -5.12
N LEU A 309 -6.48 -16.61 -4.63
CA LEU A 309 -6.13 -16.81 -3.22
C LEU A 309 -5.19 -15.68 -2.79
N PHE A 310 -5.46 -15.10 -1.62
CA PHE A 310 -4.68 -14.04 -0.99
C PHE A 310 -4.16 -14.49 0.36
N GLY A 311 -2.96 -14.10 0.70
CA GLY A 311 -2.40 -14.18 2.04
C GLY A 311 -1.64 -12.91 2.34
N ALA A 312 -1.85 -12.31 3.51
CA ALA A 312 -1.15 -11.12 3.97
C ALA A 312 -0.80 -11.26 5.45
N TRP A 313 0.40 -10.88 5.79
CA TRP A 313 0.85 -10.67 7.16
C TRP A 313 1.64 -9.38 7.22
N ALA A 314 1.36 -8.55 8.22
CA ALA A 314 2.04 -7.29 8.45
C ALA A 314 2.21 -7.05 9.94
N ASN A 315 3.34 -6.47 10.31
CA ASN A 315 3.67 -6.10 11.67
C ASN A 315 4.23 -4.67 11.70
N THR A 316 3.84 -3.92 12.72
CA THR A 316 4.41 -2.62 13.07
C THR A 316 4.97 -2.71 14.47
N ASP A 317 6.29 -2.57 14.59
CA ASP A 317 7.02 -2.41 15.84
C ASP A 317 7.25 -0.91 16.08
N SER A 318 6.74 -0.41 17.20
CA SER A 318 6.80 1.01 17.55
C SER A 318 7.52 1.21 18.87
N ASN A 319 8.28 2.29 18.98
CA ASN A 319 8.85 2.70 20.27
C ASN A 319 7.80 3.20 21.27
N ILE A 320 6.53 3.29 20.87
CA ILE A 320 5.36 3.56 21.70
C ILE A 320 4.39 2.40 21.52
N GLN A 321 4.27 1.52 22.50
CA GLN A 321 3.51 0.27 22.43
C GLN A 321 2.06 0.45 21.95
N PHE A 322 1.43 1.58 22.26
CA PHE A 322 0.09 1.94 21.78
C PHE A 322 -0.06 1.85 20.25
N TYR A 323 1.02 2.07 19.49
CA TYR A 323 1.02 2.07 18.03
C TYR A 323 1.57 0.77 17.42
N GLU A 324 1.96 -0.20 18.23
CA GLU A 324 2.27 -1.53 17.73
C GLU A 324 1.02 -2.16 17.11
N SER A 325 1.20 -2.90 16.04
CA SER A 325 0.10 -3.61 15.41
C SER A 325 0.57 -4.85 14.66
N GLU A 326 -0.31 -5.84 14.60
CA GLU A 326 -0.11 -7.04 13.79
C GLU A 326 -1.39 -7.36 13.04
N MET A 327 -1.26 -7.86 11.81
CA MET A 327 -2.36 -8.32 10.99
C MET A 327 -1.99 -9.59 10.24
N LEU A 328 -2.90 -10.56 10.23
CA LEU A 328 -2.88 -11.74 9.38
C LEU A 328 -4.21 -11.82 8.64
N SER A 329 -4.18 -12.03 7.33
CA SER A 329 -5.39 -12.21 6.53
C SER A 329 -5.20 -13.29 5.47
N VAL A 330 -6.23 -14.10 5.26
CA VAL A 330 -6.30 -15.09 4.18
C VAL A 330 -7.68 -15.02 3.55
N ALA A 331 -7.75 -14.98 2.22
CA ALA A 331 -9.01 -14.98 1.49
C ALA A 331 -8.89 -15.72 0.17
N ALA A 332 -9.98 -16.36 -0.23
CA ALA A 332 -10.11 -17.02 -1.52
C ALA A 332 -11.34 -16.49 -2.27
N GLY A 333 -11.31 -16.55 -3.58
CA GLY A 333 -12.38 -16.03 -4.41
C GLY A 333 -12.39 -16.54 -5.83
N MET A 334 -13.38 -16.05 -6.58
CA MET A 334 -13.51 -16.29 -8.00
C MET A 334 -13.65 -14.96 -8.73
N ALA A 335 -12.84 -14.79 -9.77
CA ALA A 335 -12.98 -13.71 -10.72
C ALA A 335 -13.62 -14.21 -12.01
N TYR A 336 -14.45 -13.37 -12.63
CA TYR A 336 -15.04 -13.60 -13.94
C TYR A 336 -14.85 -12.36 -14.81
N THR A 337 -14.40 -12.56 -16.06
CA THR A 337 -14.18 -11.49 -17.04
C THR A 337 -15.16 -11.66 -18.18
N PHE A 338 -15.90 -10.57 -18.52
CA PHE A 338 -16.90 -10.49 -19.56
C PHE A 338 -16.35 -9.74 -20.77
#